data_cfa2983828f34613da0a54dc8d686ed8
#
_entry.id   cfa2983828f34613da0a54dc8d686ed8
#
_cell.length_a   1.000
_cell.length_b   1.000
_cell.length_c   1.000
_cell.angle_alpha   90.00
_cell.angle_beta   90.00
_cell.angle_gamma   90.00
#
_symmetry.space_group_name_H-M   'P 1'
#
loop_
_entity.id
_entity.type
_entity.pdbx_description
1 polymer ?
#
loop_
_entity_poly.entity_id
_entity_poly.type
_entity_poly.pdbx_seq_one_letter_code
_entity_poly.pdbx_strand_id
1 'polypeptide(L)'
;MSEPLLAVRELEKEYRVGPETVRVLRGVSLVVNQAESVALIGASGVGKSTLLHLLGGLDRPSAGQVLFSGEDMYGRSESSLARLRRTEIAFIFQFYNLLGEMTALENAMLPALLQRLSAAEARERGAGALHEVGLGDRLGHRPGELSGGEQQRVAIARALVAQPKVILADEPTGNLDPKTSEVIWELFMRLQAERRLALVVATHNHDLARRADRGYRLVEGRAVVWP
;
A
#
# COMPACT_ATOMS: atom_id res chain seq x y z
N MET A 1 -13.04 10.05 -20.68
CA MET A 1 -12.00 9.82 -19.64
C MET A 1 -12.49 8.68 -18.78
N SER A 2 -11.69 7.65 -18.54
CA SER A 2 -12.07 6.54 -17.68
C SER A 2 -12.23 7.04 -16.24
N GLU A 3 -13.14 6.43 -15.49
CA GLU A 3 -13.35 6.71 -14.08
C GLU A 3 -12.09 6.36 -13.27
N PRO A 4 -11.63 7.22 -12.34
CA PRO A 4 -10.46 6.93 -11.52
C PRO A 4 -10.70 5.72 -10.61
N LEU A 5 -9.64 4.96 -10.30
CA LEU A 5 -9.71 3.84 -9.37
C LEU A 5 -9.97 4.33 -7.94
N LEU A 6 -9.27 5.40 -7.52
CA LEU A 6 -9.51 6.09 -6.27
C LEU A 6 -9.77 7.57 -6.54
N ALA A 7 -10.82 8.12 -5.95
CA ALA A 7 -11.07 9.56 -5.93
C ALA A 7 -11.33 10.01 -4.49
N VAL A 8 -10.57 11.00 -4.05
CA VAL A 8 -10.66 11.59 -2.72
C VAL A 8 -11.23 12.99 -2.86
N ARG A 9 -12.25 13.33 -2.08
CA ARG A 9 -12.94 14.61 -2.13
C ARG A 9 -13.02 15.23 -0.75
N GLU A 10 -12.38 16.36 -0.57
CA GLU A 10 -12.39 17.18 0.66
C GLU A 10 -12.23 16.34 1.94
N LEU A 11 -11.25 15.40 1.92
CA LEU A 11 -11.05 14.43 2.98
C LEU A 11 -10.44 15.09 4.21
N GLU A 12 -11.10 14.94 5.35
CA GLU A 12 -10.63 15.43 6.64
C GLU A 12 -10.41 14.30 7.62
N LYS A 13 -9.40 14.44 8.49
CA LYS A 13 -9.18 13.54 9.60
C LYS A 13 -8.73 14.29 10.82
N GLU A 14 -9.44 14.06 11.90
CA GLU A 14 -9.15 14.55 13.24
C GLU A 14 -9.00 13.37 14.22
N TYR A 15 -8.08 13.50 15.15
CA TYR A 15 -7.93 12.58 16.27
C TYR A 15 -8.12 13.34 17.60
N ARG A 16 -8.79 12.70 18.54
CA ARG A 16 -8.88 13.22 19.92
C ARG A 16 -7.72 12.66 20.75
N VAL A 17 -6.93 13.54 21.31
CA VAL A 17 -5.79 13.21 22.20
C VAL A 17 -6.07 13.89 23.54
N GLY A 18 -6.69 13.16 24.45
CA GLY A 18 -7.21 13.75 25.69
C GLY A 18 -8.26 14.85 25.42
N PRO A 19 -8.08 16.08 25.94
CA PRO A 19 -9.01 17.20 25.68
C PRO A 19 -8.78 17.87 24.33
N GLU A 20 -7.67 17.61 23.64
CA GLU A 20 -7.29 18.29 22.41
C GLU A 20 -7.78 17.53 21.17
N THR A 21 -8.08 18.29 20.10
CA THR A 21 -8.36 17.76 18.77
C THR A 21 -7.23 18.09 17.83
N VAL A 22 -6.57 17.07 17.32
CA VAL A 22 -5.48 17.20 16.33
C VAL A 22 -6.04 16.98 14.93
N ARG A 23 -6.07 18.03 14.11
CA ARG A 23 -6.47 17.96 12.70
C ARG A 23 -5.29 17.56 11.84
N VAL A 24 -5.30 16.32 11.36
CA VAL A 24 -4.21 15.75 10.54
C VAL A 24 -4.43 16.01 9.05
N LEU A 25 -5.65 15.81 8.55
CA LEU A 25 -6.00 16.12 7.16
C LEU A 25 -7.08 17.20 7.12
N ARG A 26 -6.95 18.13 6.16
CA ARG A 26 -7.74 19.39 6.10
C ARG A 26 -8.25 19.63 4.69
N GLY A 27 -9.16 18.77 4.19
CA GLY A 27 -9.73 18.89 2.86
C GLY A 27 -8.80 18.39 1.75
N VAL A 28 -8.25 17.17 1.90
CA VAL A 28 -7.42 16.54 0.88
C VAL A 28 -8.29 16.10 -0.29
N SER A 29 -7.92 16.52 -1.51
CA SER A 29 -8.54 16.06 -2.74
C SER A 29 -7.46 15.56 -3.69
N LEU A 30 -7.59 14.31 -4.19
CA LEU A 30 -6.69 13.70 -5.15
C LEU A 30 -7.37 12.57 -5.94
N VAL A 31 -6.74 12.14 -7.01
CA VAL A 31 -7.19 11.00 -7.82
C VAL A 31 -6.03 10.05 -8.09
N VAL A 32 -6.35 8.75 -8.19
CA VAL A 32 -5.45 7.70 -8.64
C VAL A 32 -6.17 6.93 -9.74
N ASN A 33 -5.59 6.86 -10.93
CA ASN A 33 -6.17 6.12 -12.04
C ASN A 33 -5.76 4.63 -11.98
N GLN A 34 -6.40 3.81 -12.81
CA GLN A 34 -5.96 2.43 -13.00
C GLN A 34 -4.57 2.41 -13.64
N ALA A 35 -3.73 1.48 -13.20
CA ALA A 35 -2.37 1.33 -13.68
C ALA A 35 -1.51 2.60 -13.57
N GLU A 36 -1.81 3.50 -12.62
CA GLU A 36 -1.05 4.71 -12.34
C GLU A 36 -0.20 4.53 -11.07
N SER A 37 1.03 5.02 -11.11
CA SER A 37 1.88 5.17 -9.92
C SER A 37 1.77 6.59 -9.38
N VAL A 38 1.47 6.73 -8.08
CA VAL A 38 1.31 8.01 -7.40
C VAL A 38 2.24 8.08 -6.20
N ALA A 39 3.06 9.12 -6.12
CA ALA A 39 3.90 9.41 -4.97
C ALA A 39 3.20 10.41 -4.03
N LEU A 40 3.16 10.09 -2.74
CA LEU A 40 2.75 11.00 -1.67
C LEU A 40 3.99 11.44 -0.90
N ILE A 41 4.38 12.70 -1.05
CA ILE A 41 5.58 13.26 -0.39
C ILE A 41 5.19 14.26 0.69
N GLY A 42 6.09 14.47 1.64
CA GLY A 42 5.93 15.44 2.72
C GLY A 42 6.77 15.09 3.94
N ALA A 43 6.87 16.01 4.86
CA ALA A 43 7.62 15.83 6.10
C ALA A 43 7.09 14.64 6.93
N SER A 44 7.91 14.13 7.84
CA SER A 44 7.45 13.13 8.82
C SER A 44 6.31 13.72 9.66
N GLY A 45 5.28 12.90 9.94
CA GLY A 45 4.14 13.33 10.76
C GLY A 45 3.10 14.20 10.05
N VAL A 46 3.27 14.57 8.75
CA VAL A 46 2.34 15.47 8.03
C VAL A 46 0.99 14.80 7.66
N GLY A 47 0.84 13.48 7.89
CA GLY A 47 -0.40 12.75 7.62
C GLY A 47 -0.37 11.79 6.43
N LYS A 48 0.81 11.45 5.87
CA LYS A 48 0.91 10.50 4.73
C LYS A 48 0.34 9.12 5.08
N SER A 49 0.77 8.54 6.19
CA SER A 49 0.26 7.23 6.66
C SER A 49 -1.23 7.29 6.97
N THR A 50 -1.71 8.38 7.59
CA THR A 50 -3.12 8.60 7.84
C THR A 50 -3.91 8.59 6.53
N LEU A 51 -3.42 9.30 5.50
CA LEU A 51 -4.07 9.32 4.19
C LEU A 51 -4.10 7.91 3.58
N LEU A 52 -3.00 7.16 3.60
CA LEU A 52 -2.97 5.77 3.12
C LEU A 52 -3.95 4.88 3.87
N HIS A 53 -4.06 5.02 5.20
CA HIS A 53 -5.02 4.25 5.99
C HIS A 53 -6.48 4.55 5.59
N LEU A 54 -6.78 5.81 5.29
CA LEU A 54 -8.11 6.21 4.81
C LEU A 54 -8.35 5.72 3.36
N LEU A 55 -7.36 5.76 2.48
CA LEU A 55 -7.48 5.19 1.13
C LEU A 55 -7.70 3.68 1.14
N GLY A 56 -7.17 3.01 2.13
CA GLY A 56 -7.27 1.55 2.27
C GLY A 56 -8.37 1.05 3.20
N GLY A 57 -9.17 1.95 3.77
CA GLY A 57 -10.26 1.57 4.67
C GLY A 57 -9.81 0.99 6.01
N LEU A 58 -8.59 1.30 6.47
CA LEU A 58 -8.08 0.89 7.79
C LEU A 58 -8.53 1.85 8.90
N ASP A 59 -8.87 3.10 8.54
CA ASP A 59 -9.43 4.10 9.44
C ASP A 59 -10.58 4.81 8.73
N ARG A 60 -11.43 5.54 9.46
CA ARG A 60 -12.56 6.29 8.91
C ARG A 60 -12.26 7.78 8.88
N PRO A 61 -12.65 8.50 7.81
CA PRO A 61 -12.53 9.95 7.75
C PRO A 61 -13.46 10.63 8.77
N SER A 62 -13.09 11.83 9.19
CA SER A 62 -13.95 12.71 9.99
C SER A 62 -14.97 13.46 9.12
N ALA A 63 -14.57 13.80 7.87
CA ALA A 63 -15.42 14.39 6.84
C ALA A 63 -14.84 14.10 5.45
N GLY A 64 -15.61 14.41 4.41
CA GLY A 64 -15.23 14.14 3.02
C GLY A 64 -15.52 12.71 2.59
N GLN A 65 -15.01 12.30 1.42
CA GLN A 65 -15.30 11.03 0.80
C GLN A 65 -14.07 10.38 0.18
N VAL A 66 -14.03 9.04 0.21
CA VAL A 66 -13.13 8.21 -0.58
C VAL A 66 -13.96 7.30 -1.47
N LEU A 67 -13.87 7.49 -2.78
CA LEU A 67 -14.52 6.65 -3.77
C LEU A 67 -13.54 5.62 -4.29
N PHE A 68 -13.95 4.35 -4.32
CA PHE A 68 -13.23 3.26 -4.96
C PHE A 68 -14.05 2.77 -6.16
N SER A 69 -13.53 2.90 -7.37
CA SER A 69 -14.26 2.61 -8.62
C SER A 69 -15.65 3.27 -8.63
N GLY A 70 -15.71 4.57 -8.28
CA GLY A 70 -16.92 5.38 -8.25
C GLY A 70 -17.85 5.21 -7.03
N GLU A 71 -17.67 4.17 -6.23
CA GLU A 71 -18.51 3.90 -5.06
C GLU A 71 -17.86 4.40 -3.76
N ASP A 72 -18.65 5.08 -2.91
CA ASP A 72 -18.18 5.53 -1.60
C ASP A 72 -17.78 4.34 -0.72
N MET A 73 -16.51 4.31 -0.32
CA MET A 73 -15.98 3.24 0.53
C MET A 73 -16.65 3.19 1.90
N TYR A 74 -16.95 4.35 2.47
CA TYR A 74 -17.43 4.47 3.85
C TYR A 74 -18.95 4.49 3.97
N GLY A 75 -19.67 4.56 2.84
CA GLY A 75 -21.09 4.25 2.73
C GLY A 75 -21.38 2.73 2.73
N ARG A 76 -20.35 1.88 2.60
CA ARG A 76 -20.49 0.41 2.59
C ARG A 76 -20.64 -0.16 4.00
N SER A 77 -21.22 -1.35 4.10
CA SER A 77 -21.19 -2.13 5.35
C SER A 77 -19.77 -2.56 5.70
N GLU A 78 -19.49 -2.79 7.00
CA GLU A 78 -18.17 -3.26 7.47
C GLU A 78 -17.71 -4.56 6.76
N SER A 79 -18.64 -5.49 6.51
CA SER A 79 -18.35 -6.73 5.80
C SER A 79 -17.94 -6.49 4.35
N SER A 80 -18.58 -5.53 3.67
CA SER A 80 -18.25 -5.13 2.30
C SER A 80 -16.89 -4.41 2.25
N LEU A 81 -16.62 -3.51 3.21
CA LEU A 81 -15.32 -2.83 3.32
C LEU A 81 -14.19 -3.84 3.63
N ALA A 82 -14.44 -4.81 4.53
CA ALA A 82 -13.49 -5.88 4.82
C ALA A 82 -13.22 -6.76 3.58
N ARG A 83 -14.25 -7.04 2.76
CA ARG A 83 -14.08 -7.74 1.49
C ARG A 83 -13.21 -6.94 0.54
N LEU A 84 -13.47 -5.64 0.37
CA LEU A 84 -12.69 -4.75 -0.47
C LEU A 84 -11.20 -4.78 -0.08
N ARG A 85 -10.87 -4.65 1.22
CA ARG A 85 -9.50 -4.78 1.72
C ARG A 85 -8.86 -6.13 1.43
N ARG A 86 -9.63 -7.20 1.45
CA ARG A 86 -9.13 -8.55 1.24
C ARG A 86 -8.84 -8.87 -0.22
N THR A 87 -9.57 -8.23 -1.18
CA THR A 87 -9.54 -8.63 -2.59
C THR A 87 -9.00 -7.56 -3.54
N GLU A 88 -9.12 -6.27 -3.19
CA GLU A 88 -8.88 -5.18 -4.14
C GLU A 88 -7.74 -4.26 -3.71
N ILE A 89 -7.42 -4.23 -2.40
CA ILE A 89 -6.44 -3.31 -1.82
C ILE A 89 -5.38 -4.11 -1.07
N ALA A 90 -4.12 -3.85 -1.35
CA ALA A 90 -3.03 -4.41 -0.55
C ALA A 90 -2.22 -3.31 0.13
N PHE A 91 -1.67 -3.62 1.31
CA PHE A 91 -0.80 -2.72 2.05
C PHE A 91 0.62 -3.26 2.13
N ILE A 92 1.58 -2.35 2.02
CA ILE A 92 2.99 -2.59 2.33
C ILE A 92 3.42 -1.53 3.34
N PHE A 93 3.99 -1.97 4.46
CA PHE A 93 4.38 -1.12 5.58
C PHE A 93 5.91 -0.98 5.68
N GLN A 94 6.37 0.07 6.31
CA GLN A 94 7.78 0.36 6.55
C GLN A 94 8.50 -0.77 7.32
N PHE A 95 7.82 -1.41 8.28
CA PHE A 95 8.36 -2.50 9.11
C PHE A 95 7.98 -3.90 8.61
N TYR A 96 7.67 -4.06 7.31
CA TYR A 96 7.32 -5.31 6.62
C TYR A 96 6.10 -6.05 7.20
N ASN A 97 5.88 -6.02 8.51
CA ASN A 97 4.80 -6.68 9.25
C ASN A 97 4.67 -8.18 8.88
N LEU A 98 5.82 -8.86 8.77
CA LEU A 98 5.86 -10.30 8.59
C LEU A 98 5.65 -11.01 9.94
N LEU A 99 4.97 -12.14 9.89
CA LEU A 99 4.82 -13.01 11.05
C LEU A 99 6.11 -13.81 11.23
N GLY A 100 6.86 -13.54 12.29
CA GLY A 100 8.19 -14.07 12.52
C GLY A 100 8.25 -15.59 12.66
N GLU A 101 7.16 -16.21 13.13
CA GLU A 101 7.02 -17.66 13.29
C GLU A 101 6.77 -18.40 11.97
N MET A 102 6.34 -17.66 10.94
CA MET A 102 6.00 -18.18 9.62
C MET A 102 7.17 -18.02 8.65
N THR A 103 7.32 -19.00 7.76
CA THR A 103 8.24 -18.91 6.63
C THR A 103 7.84 -17.81 5.64
N ALA A 104 8.71 -17.47 4.70
CA ALA A 104 8.41 -16.54 3.59
C ALA A 104 7.19 -17.02 2.80
N LEU A 105 7.11 -18.31 2.50
CA LEU A 105 5.97 -18.90 1.79
C LEU A 105 4.67 -18.77 2.60
N GLU A 106 4.69 -19.14 3.87
CA GLU A 106 3.50 -19.02 4.73
C GLU A 106 3.03 -17.58 4.90
N ASN A 107 3.95 -16.62 5.05
CA ASN A 107 3.61 -15.19 5.04
C ASN A 107 2.96 -14.78 3.72
N ALA A 108 3.50 -15.21 2.58
CA ALA A 108 2.96 -14.86 1.26
C ALA A 108 1.57 -15.49 1.01
N MET A 109 1.31 -16.69 1.54
CA MET A 109 0.04 -17.40 1.37
C MET A 109 -1.15 -16.76 2.10
N LEU A 110 -0.91 -15.99 3.16
CA LEU A 110 -1.97 -15.46 4.05
C LEU A 110 -3.14 -14.80 3.31
N PRO A 111 -2.95 -13.90 2.33
CA PRO A 111 -4.08 -13.27 1.65
C PRO A 111 -4.95 -14.27 0.88
N ALA A 112 -4.36 -15.29 0.26
CA ALA A 112 -5.10 -16.34 -0.45
C ALA A 112 -5.95 -17.18 0.51
N LEU A 113 -5.39 -17.54 1.67
CA LEU A 113 -6.13 -18.25 2.72
C LEU A 113 -7.28 -17.40 3.28
N LEU A 114 -7.07 -16.11 3.47
CA LEU A 114 -8.13 -15.16 3.85
C LEU A 114 -9.22 -15.03 2.78
N GLN A 115 -8.88 -15.23 1.51
CA GLN A 115 -9.84 -15.32 0.41
C GLN A 115 -10.54 -16.69 0.33
N ARG A 116 -10.26 -17.59 1.27
CA ARG A 116 -10.81 -18.96 1.36
C ARG A 116 -10.40 -19.87 0.21
N LEU A 117 -9.25 -19.64 -0.40
CA LEU A 117 -8.65 -20.59 -1.33
C LEU A 117 -8.15 -21.82 -0.58
N SER A 118 -8.06 -22.94 -1.28
CA SER A 118 -7.46 -24.16 -0.72
C SER A 118 -5.99 -23.94 -0.35
N ALA A 119 -5.47 -24.72 0.60
CA ALA A 119 -4.07 -24.64 0.99
C ALA A 119 -3.12 -24.89 -0.20
N ALA A 120 -3.51 -25.76 -1.13
CA ALA A 120 -2.73 -26.04 -2.34
C ALA A 120 -2.67 -24.82 -3.26
N GLU A 121 -3.80 -24.18 -3.57
CA GLU A 121 -3.87 -22.95 -4.38
C GLU A 121 -3.15 -21.77 -3.71
N ALA A 122 -3.31 -21.62 -2.38
CA ALA A 122 -2.62 -20.59 -1.62
C ALA A 122 -1.09 -20.77 -1.70
N ARG A 123 -0.63 -22.02 -1.59
CA ARG A 123 0.79 -22.38 -1.72
C ARG A 123 1.33 -22.09 -3.12
N GLU A 124 0.60 -22.46 -4.16
CA GLU A 124 0.98 -22.19 -5.55
C GLU A 124 1.10 -20.70 -5.82
N ARG A 125 0.09 -19.90 -5.44
CA ARG A 125 0.11 -18.44 -5.57
C ARG A 125 1.23 -17.79 -4.76
N GLY A 126 1.43 -18.24 -3.52
CA GLY A 126 2.49 -17.73 -2.66
C GLY A 126 3.89 -18.02 -3.23
N ALA A 127 4.13 -19.24 -3.69
CA ALA A 127 5.38 -19.61 -4.32
C ALA A 127 5.62 -18.84 -5.62
N GLY A 128 4.60 -18.72 -6.48
CA GLY A 128 4.68 -17.93 -7.71
C GLY A 128 5.02 -16.45 -7.44
N ALA A 129 4.37 -15.83 -6.45
CA ALA A 129 4.65 -14.45 -6.08
C ALA A 129 6.08 -14.28 -5.51
N LEU A 130 6.58 -15.24 -4.73
CA LEU A 130 7.95 -15.21 -4.24
C LEU A 130 8.98 -15.38 -5.36
N HIS A 131 8.72 -16.23 -6.33
CA HIS A 131 9.56 -16.33 -7.54
C HIS A 131 9.60 -15.02 -8.33
N GLU A 132 8.45 -14.37 -8.50
CA GLU A 132 8.33 -13.09 -9.23
C GLU A 132 9.15 -11.95 -8.59
N VAL A 133 9.29 -11.97 -7.26
CA VAL A 133 10.13 -11.01 -6.53
C VAL A 133 11.58 -11.50 -6.32
N GLY A 134 11.98 -12.61 -6.94
CA GLY A 134 13.35 -13.16 -6.88
C GLY A 134 13.69 -13.86 -5.57
N LEU A 135 12.71 -14.50 -4.92
CA LEU A 135 12.88 -15.24 -3.66
C LEU A 135 12.50 -16.73 -3.78
N GLY A 136 12.58 -17.31 -4.97
CA GLY A 136 12.27 -18.72 -5.21
C GLY A 136 13.08 -19.70 -4.33
N ASP A 137 14.33 -19.36 -4.03
CA ASP A 137 15.23 -20.18 -3.19
C ASP A 137 15.10 -19.88 -1.69
N ARG A 138 14.16 -19.00 -1.30
CA ARG A 138 13.96 -18.55 0.08
C ARG A 138 12.61 -18.94 0.69
N LEU A 139 11.83 -19.79 0.03
CA LEU A 139 10.46 -20.16 0.44
C LEU A 139 10.35 -20.64 1.89
N GLY A 140 11.32 -21.42 2.34
CA GLY A 140 11.37 -22.01 3.69
C GLY A 140 12.00 -21.12 4.75
N HIS A 141 12.61 -19.99 4.40
CA HIS A 141 13.29 -19.11 5.36
C HIS A 141 12.26 -18.32 6.18
N ARG A 142 12.57 -18.10 7.46
CA ARG A 142 11.82 -17.22 8.35
C ARG A 142 12.32 -15.78 8.25
N PRO A 143 11.51 -14.77 8.62
CA PRO A 143 11.92 -13.37 8.55
C PRO A 143 13.27 -13.07 9.20
N GLY A 144 13.59 -13.68 10.35
CA GLY A 144 14.87 -13.49 11.01
C GLY A 144 16.10 -14.04 10.27
N GLU A 145 15.89 -14.84 9.22
CA GLU A 145 16.94 -15.43 8.38
C GLU A 145 17.10 -14.65 7.06
N LEU A 146 16.30 -13.61 6.86
CA LEU A 146 16.25 -12.79 5.66
C LEU A 146 16.82 -11.38 5.91
N SER A 147 17.55 -10.84 4.95
CA SER A 147 17.94 -9.44 4.94
C SER A 147 16.72 -8.51 4.87
N GLY A 148 16.87 -7.23 5.23
CA GLY A 148 15.78 -6.25 5.16
C GLY A 148 15.16 -6.14 3.76
N GLY A 149 15.98 -6.14 2.72
CA GLY A 149 15.51 -6.13 1.33
C GLY A 149 14.78 -7.43 0.93
N GLU A 150 15.18 -8.59 1.45
CA GLU A 150 14.46 -9.85 1.25
C GLU A 150 13.13 -9.85 1.99
N GLN A 151 13.09 -9.37 3.25
CA GLN A 151 11.85 -9.21 4.00
C GLN A 151 10.86 -8.29 3.28
N GLN A 152 11.35 -7.17 2.71
CA GLN A 152 10.52 -6.28 1.92
C GLN A 152 9.97 -6.97 0.68
N ARG A 153 10.78 -7.76 -0.03
CA ARG A 153 10.29 -8.57 -1.15
C ARG A 153 9.26 -9.60 -0.74
N VAL A 154 9.37 -10.24 0.43
CA VAL A 154 8.32 -11.11 0.97
C VAL A 154 7.02 -10.32 1.22
N ALA A 155 7.11 -9.11 1.79
CA ALA A 155 5.93 -8.24 2.00
C ALA A 155 5.27 -7.84 0.67
N ILE A 156 6.07 -7.58 -0.37
CA ILE A 156 5.57 -7.31 -1.72
C ILE A 156 4.90 -8.56 -2.30
N ALA A 157 5.54 -9.74 -2.22
CA ALA A 157 4.95 -11.00 -2.69
C ALA A 157 3.61 -11.27 -2.00
N ARG A 158 3.55 -11.10 -0.68
CA ARG A 158 2.30 -11.20 0.10
C ARG A 158 1.21 -10.28 -0.45
N ALA A 159 1.54 -9.04 -0.76
CA ALA A 159 0.59 -8.09 -1.33
C ALA A 159 0.07 -8.55 -2.71
N LEU A 160 0.94 -9.10 -3.55
CA LEU A 160 0.60 -9.57 -4.92
C LEU A 160 -0.31 -10.80 -4.93
N VAL A 161 -0.22 -11.67 -3.93
CA VAL A 161 -1.04 -12.91 -3.84
C VAL A 161 -2.53 -12.60 -3.79
N ALA A 162 -2.92 -11.46 -3.21
CA ALA A 162 -4.30 -10.99 -3.20
C ALA A 162 -4.83 -10.59 -4.59
N GLN A 163 -3.95 -10.40 -5.58
CA GLN A 163 -4.25 -9.84 -6.91
C GLN A 163 -4.97 -8.49 -6.82
N PRO A 164 -4.42 -7.53 -6.06
CA PRO A 164 -5.10 -6.28 -5.78
C PRO A 164 -5.17 -5.38 -7.02
N LYS A 165 -6.14 -4.46 -7.06
CA LYS A 165 -6.19 -3.36 -8.04
C LYS A 165 -5.25 -2.21 -7.65
N VAL A 166 -4.99 -2.06 -6.34
CA VAL A 166 -4.09 -1.02 -5.82
C VAL A 166 -3.22 -1.55 -4.69
N ILE A 167 -1.94 -1.16 -4.71
CA ILE A 167 -1.01 -1.33 -3.60
C ILE A 167 -0.80 0.05 -2.95
N LEU A 168 -1.01 0.12 -1.63
CA LEU A 168 -0.74 1.28 -0.79
C LEU A 168 0.53 0.99 0.02
N ALA A 169 1.62 1.70 -0.27
CA ALA A 169 2.93 1.47 0.34
C ALA A 169 3.33 2.66 1.22
N ASP A 170 3.52 2.42 2.51
CA ASP A 170 3.94 3.44 3.47
C ASP A 170 5.42 3.31 3.77
N GLU A 171 6.23 4.25 3.27
CA GLU A 171 7.69 4.31 3.41
C GLU A 171 8.38 2.95 3.12
N PRO A 172 8.08 2.28 1.97
CA PRO A 172 8.46 0.88 1.76
C PRO A 172 9.97 0.66 1.65
N THR A 173 10.76 1.72 1.57
CA THR A 173 12.24 1.67 1.51
C THR A 173 12.89 2.42 2.68
N GLY A 174 12.12 2.91 3.64
CA GLY A 174 12.61 3.78 4.71
C GLY A 174 13.63 3.13 5.66
N ASN A 175 13.66 1.80 5.73
CA ASN A 175 14.60 1.03 6.57
C ASN A 175 15.69 0.32 5.75
N LEU A 176 15.85 0.66 4.47
CA LEU A 176 16.80 0.04 3.56
C LEU A 176 17.94 0.99 3.20
N ASP A 177 19.09 0.43 2.88
CA ASP A 177 20.19 1.21 2.30
C ASP A 177 19.81 1.74 0.90
N PRO A 178 20.50 2.78 0.41
CA PRO A 178 20.13 3.42 -0.85
C PRO A 178 20.13 2.46 -2.06
N LYS A 179 21.08 1.52 -2.13
CA LYS A 179 21.19 0.57 -3.24
C LYS A 179 20.01 -0.43 -3.23
N THR A 180 19.69 -0.95 -2.07
CA THR A 180 18.54 -1.85 -1.90
C THR A 180 17.23 -1.10 -2.15
N SER A 181 17.13 0.17 -1.75
CA SER A 181 15.97 1.02 -2.02
C SER A 181 15.69 1.19 -3.51
N GLU A 182 16.73 1.40 -4.32
CA GLU A 182 16.62 1.45 -5.79
C GLU A 182 16.07 0.14 -6.36
N VAL A 183 16.62 -1.00 -5.95
CA VAL A 183 16.17 -2.33 -6.42
C VAL A 183 14.70 -2.55 -6.07
N ILE A 184 14.27 -2.17 -4.87
CA ILE A 184 12.86 -2.30 -4.45
C ILE A 184 11.95 -1.36 -5.26
N TRP A 185 12.42 -0.13 -5.54
CA TRP A 185 11.65 0.79 -6.35
C TRP A 185 11.49 0.29 -7.80
N GLU A 186 12.56 -0.20 -8.41
CA GLU A 186 12.51 -0.81 -9.74
C GLU A 186 11.54 -2.00 -9.79
N LEU A 187 11.55 -2.83 -8.74
CA LEU A 187 10.60 -3.92 -8.58
C LEU A 187 9.15 -3.41 -8.56
N PHE A 188 8.85 -2.34 -7.80
CA PHE A 188 7.53 -1.74 -7.78
C PHE A 188 7.09 -1.24 -9.16
N MET A 189 7.94 -0.50 -9.86
CA MET A 189 7.62 0.03 -11.19
C MET A 189 7.37 -1.09 -12.21
N ARG A 190 8.20 -2.13 -12.20
CA ARG A 190 8.00 -3.31 -13.04
C ARG A 190 6.67 -4.00 -12.75
N LEU A 191 6.37 -4.30 -11.49
CA LEU A 191 5.13 -4.97 -11.09
C LEU A 191 3.89 -4.13 -11.41
N GLN A 192 3.96 -2.82 -11.22
CA GLN A 192 2.91 -1.88 -11.56
C GLN A 192 2.59 -1.95 -13.06
N ALA A 193 3.61 -1.91 -13.91
CA ALA A 193 3.46 -1.98 -15.36
C ALA A 193 2.96 -3.36 -15.83
N GLU A 194 3.60 -4.45 -15.39
CA GLU A 194 3.27 -5.82 -15.81
C GLU A 194 1.87 -6.25 -15.39
N ARG A 195 1.46 -5.92 -14.17
CA ARG A 195 0.16 -6.30 -13.60
C ARG A 195 -0.93 -5.26 -13.81
N ARG A 196 -0.58 -4.10 -14.37
CA ARG A 196 -1.49 -2.96 -14.58
C ARG A 196 -2.24 -2.57 -13.30
N LEU A 197 -1.60 -2.71 -12.15
CA LEU A 197 -2.14 -2.29 -10.87
C LEU A 197 -1.84 -0.80 -10.61
N ALA A 198 -2.66 -0.14 -9.79
CA ALA A 198 -2.32 1.18 -9.29
C ALA A 198 -1.36 1.05 -8.10
N LEU A 199 -0.44 2.01 -7.96
CA LEU A 199 0.53 2.05 -6.87
C LEU A 199 0.49 3.43 -6.21
N VAL A 200 0.26 3.49 -4.90
CA VAL A 200 0.36 4.73 -4.12
C VAL A 200 1.48 4.55 -3.09
N VAL A 201 2.55 5.33 -3.21
CA VAL A 201 3.71 5.24 -2.32
C VAL A 201 3.88 6.52 -1.53
N ALA A 202 3.75 6.43 -0.20
CA ALA A 202 4.20 7.50 0.68
C ALA A 202 5.71 7.37 0.88
N THR A 203 6.45 8.44 0.63
CA THR A 203 7.89 8.47 0.82
C THR A 203 8.39 9.88 1.11
N HIS A 204 9.53 9.97 1.79
CA HIS A 204 10.31 11.21 1.93
C HIS A 204 11.46 11.30 0.93
N ASN A 205 11.71 10.23 0.14
CA ASN A 205 12.74 10.21 -0.89
C ASN A 205 12.20 10.85 -2.18
N HIS A 206 12.62 12.10 -2.43
CA HIS A 206 12.17 12.88 -3.57
C HIS A 206 12.66 12.31 -4.91
N ASP A 207 13.83 11.70 -4.96
CA ASP A 207 14.39 11.15 -6.21
C ASP A 207 13.61 9.92 -6.68
N LEU A 208 13.25 9.05 -5.76
CA LEU A 208 12.36 7.93 -6.07
C LEU A 208 10.96 8.41 -6.44
N ALA A 209 10.42 9.40 -5.70
CA ALA A 209 9.09 9.93 -5.95
C ALA A 209 8.91 10.54 -7.36
N ARG A 210 9.96 11.16 -7.92
CA ARG A 210 9.95 11.73 -9.29
C ARG A 210 9.78 10.68 -10.40
N ARG A 211 9.95 9.42 -10.09
CA ARG A 211 9.79 8.31 -11.05
C ARG A 211 8.36 7.79 -11.11
N ALA A 212 7.48 8.26 -10.23
CA ALA A 212 6.05 7.96 -10.31
C ALA A 212 5.37 8.81 -11.40
N ASP A 213 4.26 8.32 -11.95
CA ASP A 213 3.51 9.02 -13.01
C ASP A 213 2.93 10.35 -12.51
N ARG A 214 2.64 10.44 -11.19
CA ARG A 214 2.10 11.64 -10.54
C ARG A 214 2.60 11.77 -9.12
N GLY A 215 2.78 13.01 -8.67
CA GLY A 215 3.12 13.33 -7.29
C GLY A 215 2.09 14.21 -6.61
N TYR A 216 1.85 13.98 -5.32
CA TYR A 216 1.16 14.91 -4.44
C TYR A 216 2.03 15.21 -3.23
N ARG A 217 2.13 16.46 -2.88
CA ARG A 217 2.82 16.91 -1.67
C ARG A 217 1.82 17.25 -0.58
N LEU A 218 1.95 16.59 0.57
CA LEU A 218 1.19 16.96 1.76
C LEU A 218 1.91 18.11 2.49
N VAL A 219 1.18 19.22 2.67
CA VAL A 219 1.62 20.39 3.43
C VAL A 219 0.47 20.84 4.32
N GLU A 220 0.72 20.92 5.63
CA GLU A 220 -0.29 21.34 6.62
C GLU A 220 -1.64 20.64 6.50
N GLY A 221 -1.60 19.33 6.21
CA GLY A 221 -2.79 18.48 6.07
C GLY A 221 -3.54 18.63 4.75
N ARG A 222 -2.98 19.32 3.75
CA ARG A 222 -3.54 19.49 2.40
C ARG A 222 -2.65 18.83 1.35
N ALA A 223 -3.25 18.29 0.30
CA ALA A 223 -2.52 17.76 -0.84
C ALA A 223 -2.44 18.82 -1.97
N VAL A 224 -1.24 19.06 -2.45
CA VAL A 224 -0.99 19.87 -3.64
C VAL A 224 -0.28 19.02 -4.69
N VAL A 225 -0.59 19.25 -5.96
CA VAL A 225 0.11 18.55 -7.06
C VAL A 225 1.59 18.90 -6.99
N TRP A 226 2.42 17.87 -7.07
CA TRP A 226 3.87 18.00 -7.07
C TRP A 226 4.40 17.59 -8.44
N PRO A 227 5.27 18.44 -9.06
CA PRO A 227 5.81 18.23 -10.40
C PRO A 227 6.87 17.13 -10.48
#